data_8c430f5f0086c1639883606b3a8036db
#
_entry.id   8c430f5f0086c1639883606b3a8036db
#
_cell.length_a   1.000
_cell.length_b   1.000
_cell.length_c   1.000
_cell.angle_alpha   90.00
_cell.angle_beta   90.00
_cell.angle_gamma   90.00
#
_symmetry.space_group_name_H-M   'P 1'
#
loop_
_entity.id
_entity.type
_entity.pdbx_description
1 polymer ?
#
loop_
_entity_poly.entity_id
_entity_poly.type
_entity_poly.pdbx_seq_one_letter_code
_entity_poly.pdbx_strand_id
1 'polypeptide(L)'
;MKKYMIGLLVTNKYGVLTRIASLFARRGYNIDTLTVGETVNPQVSRMTIMITGNDHDRDQMIKQLRKLHDVHFEKEMVAEKSVCRELVLLKVATDRSNRQEIIDAANVFRNKIIDYSTDAITMELTGETKKLDAFIELMKEYGILELG
;
A
#
# COMPACT_ATOMS: atom_id res chain seq x y z
N MET A 1 -11.68 -13.16 -9.06
CA MET A 1 -10.80 -12.01 -9.28
C MET A 1 -9.55 -12.16 -8.46
N LYS A 2 -8.41 -11.78 -9.03
CA LYS A 2 -7.09 -11.85 -8.37
C LYS A 2 -6.54 -10.45 -8.20
N LYS A 3 -5.61 -10.28 -7.25
CA LYS A 3 -4.84 -9.04 -7.11
C LYS A 3 -3.54 -9.15 -7.90
N TYR A 4 -3.25 -8.15 -8.69
CA TYR A 4 -2.01 -8.03 -9.47
C TYR A 4 -1.23 -6.81 -9.04
N MET A 5 0.05 -6.99 -8.82
CA MET A 5 0.97 -5.91 -8.49
C MET A 5 1.84 -5.60 -9.71
N ILE A 6 1.83 -4.34 -10.13
CA ILE A 6 2.58 -3.86 -11.29
C ILE A 6 3.62 -2.85 -10.81
N GLY A 7 4.88 -3.13 -11.08
CA GLY A 7 5.98 -2.22 -10.84
C GLY A 7 6.34 -1.43 -12.09
N LEU A 8 6.52 -0.13 -11.96
CA LEU A 8 6.89 0.79 -13.03
C LEU A 8 8.14 1.59 -12.66
N LEU A 9 8.96 1.87 -13.67
CA LEU A 9 9.93 2.97 -13.62
C LEU A 9 9.48 4.02 -14.61
N VAL A 10 9.30 5.25 -14.14
CA VAL A 10 8.74 6.35 -14.91
C VAL A 10 9.57 7.62 -14.79
N THR A 11 9.45 8.51 -15.77
CA THR A 11 10.06 9.84 -15.69
C THR A 11 9.56 10.58 -14.44
N ASN A 12 10.47 11.10 -13.62
CA ASN A 12 10.13 11.89 -12.43
C ASN A 12 9.87 13.35 -12.82
N LYS A 13 8.65 13.63 -13.30
CA LYS A 13 8.18 14.99 -13.59
C LYS A 13 6.69 15.13 -13.32
N TYR A 14 6.23 16.37 -13.18
CA TYR A 14 4.82 16.65 -13.01
C TYR A 14 3.98 16.11 -14.17
N GLY A 15 2.75 15.69 -13.87
CA GLY A 15 1.79 15.18 -14.85
C GLY A 15 1.92 13.69 -15.20
N VAL A 16 3.03 13.02 -14.88
CA VAL A 16 3.23 11.58 -15.18
C VAL A 16 2.23 10.73 -14.39
N LEU A 17 2.10 10.96 -13.09
CA LEU A 17 1.12 10.25 -12.25
C LEU A 17 -0.30 10.46 -12.77
N THR A 18 -0.66 11.67 -13.17
CA THR A 18 -1.98 11.99 -13.72
C THR A 18 -2.25 11.22 -15.01
N ARG A 19 -1.28 11.10 -15.91
CA ARG A 19 -1.43 10.32 -17.15
C ARG A 19 -1.63 8.84 -16.87
N ILE A 20 -0.88 8.28 -15.94
CA ILE A 20 -1.01 6.87 -15.56
C ILE A 20 -2.38 6.64 -14.90
N ALA A 21 -2.77 7.46 -13.94
CA ALA A 21 -4.08 7.36 -13.29
C ALA A 21 -5.24 7.52 -14.30
N SER A 22 -5.11 8.43 -15.26
CA SER A 22 -6.10 8.62 -16.32
C SER A 22 -6.22 7.42 -17.23
N LEU A 23 -5.13 6.70 -17.49
CA LEU A 23 -5.14 5.47 -18.27
C LEU A 23 -6.00 4.39 -17.58
N PHE A 24 -5.82 4.20 -16.28
CA PHE A 24 -6.62 3.26 -15.49
C PHE A 24 -8.10 3.67 -15.47
N ALA A 25 -8.38 4.95 -15.23
CA ALA A 25 -9.74 5.48 -15.20
C ALA A 25 -10.47 5.28 -16.53
N ARG A 26 -9.84 5.60 -17.67
CA ARG A 26 -10.44 5.43 -19.00
C ARG A 26 -10.73 3.96 -19.35
N ARG A 27 -10.02 3.03 -18.76
CA ARG A 27 -10.21 1.58 -18.96
C ARG A 27 -11.15 0.96 -17.93
N GLY A 28 -11.66 1.75 -16.99
CA GLY A 28 -12.56 1.28 -15.94
C GLY A 28 -11.90 0.42 -14.87
N TYR A 29 -10.57 0.51 -14.72
CA TYR A 29 -9.84 -0.20 -13.67
C TYR A 29 -9.67 0.68 -12.45
N ASN A 30 -9.96 0.12 -11.27
CA ASN A 30 -9.65 0.76 -10.01
C ASN A 30 -8.18 0.52 -9.63
N ILE A 31 -7.55 1.53 -9.05
CA ILE A 31 -6.25 1.40 -8.38
C ILE A 31 -6.53 1.12 -6.91
N ASP A 32 -6.25 -0.11 -6.47
CA ASP A 32 -6.48 -0.52 -5.08
C ASP A 32 -5.44 0.08 -4.14
N THR A 33 -4.16 0.04 -4.55
CA THR A 33 -3.06 0.68 -3.83
C THR A 33 -2.09 1.34 -4.81
N LEU A 34 -1.46 2.41 -4.37
CA LEU A 34 -0.47 3.14 -5.14
C LEU A 34 0.66 3.62 -4.22
N THR A 35 1.88 3.29 -4.59
CA THR A 35 3.09 3.82 -3.96
C THR A 35 3.97 4.45 -5.02
N VAL A 36 4.44 5.66 -4.78
CA VAL A 36 5.32 6.41 -5.69
C VAL A 36 6.47 6.99 -4.90
N GLY A 37 7.67 6.86 -5.41
CA GLY A 37 8.85 7.45 -4.80
C GLY A 37 9.99 7.62 -5.79
N GLU A 38 10.87 8.56 -5.49
CA GLU A 38 12.10 8.78 -6.23
C GLU A 38 13.03 7.57 -6.09
N THR A 39 13.78 7.26 -7.14
CA THR A 39 14.83 6.23 -7.11
C THR A 39 16.20 6.85 -6.81
N VAL A 40 17.27 6.05 -6.84
CA VAL A 40 18.65 6.55 -6.77
C VAL A 40 18.99 7.52 -7.93
N ASN A 41 18.23 7.45 -9.02
CA ASN A 41 18.28 8.44 -10.09
C ASN A 41 17.11 9.43 -9.90
N PRO A 42 17.38 10.71 -9.56
CA PRO A 42 16.32 11.71 -9.33
C PRO A 42 15.41 11.96 -10.54
N GLN A 43 15.87 11.58 -11.74
CA GLN A 43 15.07 11.72 -12.97
C GLN A 43 14.05 10.60 -13.15
N VAL A 44 14.08 9.57 -12.29
CA VAL A 44 13.25 8.37 -12.39
C VAL A 44 12.54 8.10 -11.08
N SER A 45 11.23 7.91 -11.13
CA SER A 45 10.41 7.45 -10.01
C SER A 45 10.04 5.98 -10.18
N ARG A 46 9.94 5.28 -9.06
CA ARG A 46 9.35 3.95 -8.96
C ARG A 46 7.89 4.09 -8.54
N MET A 47 7.00 3.43 -9.30
CA MET A 47 5.60 3.23 -8.91
C MET A 47 5.34 1.77 -8.66
N THR A 48 4.54 1.48 -7.66
CA THR A 48 3.98 0.16 -7.42
C THR A 48 2.47 0.30 -7.35
N ILE A 49 1.76 -0.36 -8.25
CA ILE A 49 0.31 -0.25 -8.41
C ILE A 49 -0.29 -1.63 -8.18
N MET A 50 -1.33 -1.72 -7.36
CA MET A 50 -2.13 -2.93 -7.21
C MET A 50 -3.50 -2.73 -7.82
N ILE A 51 -3.94 -3.71 -8.59
CA ILE A 51 -5.27 -3.78 -9.19
C ILE A 51 -5.92 -5.12 -8.88
N THR A 52 -7.25 -5.15 -8.84
CA THR A 52 -8.04 -6.37 -8.80
C THR A 52 -8.68 -6.61 -10.17
N GLY A 53 -8.50 -7.80 -10.73
CA GLY A 53 -9.01 -8.14 -12.04
C GLY A 53 -8.81 -9.61 -12.41
N ASN A 54 -8.81 -9.90 -13.70
CA ASN A 54 -8.46 -11.19 -14.26
C ASN A 54 -7.13 -11.10 -15.05
N ASP A 55 -6.66 -12.23 -15.57
CA ASP A 55 -5.41 -12.29 -16.33
C ASP A 55 -5.43 -11.40 -17.59
N HIS A 56 -6.61 -11.30 -18.25
CA HIS A 56 -6.79 -10.44 -19.41
C HIS A 56 -6.63 -8.95 -19.04
N ASP A 57 -7.23 -8.54 -17.92
CA ASP A 57 -7.17 -7.15 -17.42
C ASP A 57 -5.72 -6.75 -17.13
N ARG A 58 -4.97 -7.62 -16.43
CA ARG A 58 -3.54 -7.44 -16.16
C ARG A 58 -2.74 -7.27 -17.46
N ASP A 59 -2.91 -8.17 -18.42
CA ASP A 59 -2.17 -8.14 -19.69
C ASP A 59 -2.48 -6.88 -20.49
N GLN A 60 -3.74 -6.46 -20.51
CA GLN A 60 -4.15 -5.22 -21.17
C GLN A 60 -3.52 -4.01 -20.50
N MET A 61 -3.52 -3.94 -19.17
CA MET A 61 -2.91 -2.83 -18.45
C MET A 61 -1.41 -2.72 -18.70
N ILE A 62 -0.68 -3.81 -18.64
CA ILE A 62 0.77 -3.84 -18.95
C ILE A 62 1.03 -3.36 -20.37
N LYS A 63 0.26 -3.83 -21.35
CA LYS A 63 0.38 -3.40 -22.75
C LYS A 63 0.11 -1.91 -22.94
N GLN A 64 -0.87 -1.36 -22.24
CA GLN A 64 -1.20 0.06 -22.32
C GLN A 64 -0.16 0.94 -21.63
N LEU A 65 0.35 0.52 -20.46
CA LEU A 65 1.42 1.21 -19.76
C LEU A 65 2.70 1.30 -20.61
N ARG A 66 3.05 0.23 -21.28
CA ARG A 66 4.21 0.15 -22.20
C ARG A 66 4.17 1.19 -23.32
N LYS A 67 2.99 1.62 -23.73
CA LYS A 67 2.81 2.61 -24.80
C LYS A 67 3.03 4.05 -24.34
N LEU A 68 3.06 4.31 -23.03
CA LEU A 68 3.28 5.65 -22.49
C LEU A 68 4.76 6.01 -22.58
N HIS A 69 5.05 7.18 -23.17
CA HIS A 69 6.42 7.66 -23.36
C HIS A 69 7.19 7.78 -22.03
N ASP A 70 6.53 8.19 -20.98
CA ASP A 70 7.14 8.39 -19.66
C ASP A 70 7.35 7.09 -18.87
N VAL A 71 6.86 5.95 -19.35
CA VAL A 71 7.09 4.62 -18.75
C VAL A 71 8.32 3.99 -19.39
N HIS A 72 9.39 3.85 -18.60
CA HIS A 72 10.66 3.27 -19.07
C HIS A 72 10.74 1.77 -18.87
N PHE A 73 10.02 1.27 -17.89
CA PHE A 73 9.97 -0.15 -17.54
C PHE A 73 8.65 -0.49 -16.83
N GLU A 74 8.10 -1.63 -17.16
CA GLU A 74 6.91 -2.18 -16.52
C GLU A 74 7.09 -3.69 -16.28
N LYS A 75 6.62 -4.15 -15.12
CA LYS A 75 6.70 -5.57 -14.77
C LYS A 75 5.60 -5.95 -13.78
N GLU A 76 4.99 -7.11 -14.01
CA GLU A 76 4.22 -7.77 -12.96
C GLU A 76 5.16 -8.26 -11.86
N MET A 77 4.84 -7.92 -10.61
CA MET A 77 5.55 -8.36 -9.42
C MET A 77 4.86 -9.60 -8.87
N VAL A 78 5.38 -10.78 -9.24
CA VAL A 78 4.84 -12.06 -8.79
C VAL A 78 5.33 -12.34 -7.37
N ALA A 79 4.41 -12.71 -6.47
CA ALA A 79 4.69 -12.86 -5.04
C ALA A 79 5.86 -13.82 -4.75
N GLU A 80 5.94 -14.94 -5.48
CA GLU A 80 6.99 -15.96 -5.30
C GLU A 80 8.38 -15.48 -5.73
N LYS A 81 8.45 -14.39 -6.50
CA LYS A 81 9.68 -13.81 -7.04
C LYS A 81 9.94 -12.39 -6.55
N SER A 82 9.17 -11.93 -5.57
CA SER A 82 9.23 -10.56 -5.08
C SER A 82 9.19 -10.51 -3.57
N VAL A 83 9.90 -9.57 -3.00
CA VAL A 83 9.77 -9.24 -1.57
C VAL A 83 8.86 -8.05 -1.43
N CYS A 84 7.71 -8.25 -0.78
CA CYS A 84 6.72 -7.22 -0.54
C CYS A 84 6.57 -6.98 0.96
N ARG A 85 6.57 -5.71 1.35
CA ARG A 85 6.27 -5.28 2.72
C ARG A 85 5.41 -4.04 2.66
N GLU A 86 4.47 -3.97 3.58
CA GLU A 86 3.64 -2.79 3.79
C GLU A 86 4.02 -2.15 5.13
N LEU A 87 3.92 -0.84 5.20
CA LEU A 87 4.00 -0.07 6.42
C LEU A 87 2.64 0.56 6.68
N VAL A 88 2.13 0.34 7.88
CA VAL A 88 0.85 0.89 8.34
C VAL A 88 1.08 1.76 9.56
N LEU A 89 0.48 2.95 9.55
CA LEU A 89 0.31 3.78 10.73
C LEU A 89 -1.15 3.67 11.18
N LEU A 90 -1.36 3.17 12.37
CA LEU A 90 -2.68 2.90 12.93
C LEU A 90 -2.87 3.63 14.24
N LYS A 91 -3.88 4.50 14.30
CA LYS A 91 -4.27 5.20 15.52
C LYS A 91 -5.58 4.61 16.05
N VAL A 92 -5.54 4.17 17.28
CA VAL A 92 -6.64 3.45 17.94
C VAL A 92 -7.08 4.21 19.19
N ALA A 93 -8.39 4.31 19.38
CA ALA A 93 -8.95 4.88 20.60
C ALA A 93 -8.62 3.99 21.81
N THR A 94 -8.31 4.60 22.93
CA THR A 94 -8.02 3.89 24.19
C THR A 94 -8.55 4.67 25.38
N ASP A 95 -8.76 3.94 26.46
CA ASP A 95 -9.01 4.47 27.78
C ASP A 95 -8.22 3.68 28.85
N ARG A 96 -8.45 3.96 30.11
CA ARG A 96 -7.73 3.27 31.19
C ARG A 96 -8.03 1.77 31.28
N SER A 97 -9.22 1.34 30.80
CA SER A 97 -9.68 -0.03 30.94
C SER A 97 -9.08 -0.97 29.89
N ASN A 98 -8.84 -0.48 28.65
CA ASN A 98 -8.42 -1.31 27.52
C ASN A 98 -6.98 -1.05 27.05
N ARG A 99 -6.32 -0.05 27.61
CA ARG A 99 -4.97 0.38 27.18
C ARG A 99 -3.95 -0.75 27.23
N GLN A 100 -3.93 -1.53 28.30
CA GLN A 100 -2.97 -2.60 28.45
C GLN A 100 -3.22 -3.70 27.43
N GLU A 101 -4.46 -4.04 27.13
CA GLU A 101 -4.82 -5.02 26.10
C GLU A 101 -4.29 -4.64 24.73
N ILE A 102 -4.43 -3.34 24.36
CA ILE A 102 -3.91 -2.82 23.08
C ILE A 102 -2.39 -2.91 23.04
N ILE A 103 -1.70 -2.56 24.12
CA ILE A 103 -0.23 -2.66 24.23
C ILE A 103 0.22 -4.11 24.12
N ASP A 104 -0.45 -5.04 24.78
CA ASP A 104 -0.13 -6.45 24.75
C ASP A 104 -0.32 -7.02 23.33
N ALA A 105 -1.40 -6.67 22.66
CA ALA A 105 -1.64 -7.02 21.26
C ALA A 105 -0.54 -6.46 20.34
N ALA A 106 -0.15 -5.20 20.53
CA ALA A 106 0.93 -4.57 19.78
C ALA A 106 2.25 -5.34 19.96
N ASN A 107 2.57 -5.76 21.17
CA ASN A 107 3.79 -6.53 21.46
C ASN A 107 3.77 -7.91 20.79
N VAL A 108 2.63 -8.62 20.80
CA VAL A 108 2.48 -9.92 20.12
C VAL A 108 2.74 -9.79 18.62
N PHE A 109 2.22 -8.75 17.98
CA PHE A 109 2.43 -8.47 16.55
C PHE A 109 3.76 -7.77 16.24
N ARG A 110 4.58 -7.47 17.26
CA ARG A 110 5.85 -6.74 17.15
C ARG A 110 5.70 -5.38 16.52
N ASN A 111 4.63 -4.68 16.86
CA ASN A 111 4.38 -3.31 16.42
C ASN A 111 5.12 -2.34 17.32
N LYS A 112 5.48 -1.18 16.75
CA LYS A 112 6.06 -0.08 17.53
C LYS A 112 4.98 0.91 17.93
N ILE A 113 4.94 1.29 19.19
CA ILE A 113 4.13 2.41 19.65
C ILE A 113 4.94 3.68 19.39
N ILE A 114 4.44 4.56 18.54
CA ILE A 114 5.14 5.80 18.12
C ILE A 114 4.53 7.05 18.73
N ASP A 115 3.28 6.99 19.16
CA ASP A 115 2.63 8.06 19.90
C ASP A 115 1.66 7.46 20.92
N TYR A 116 1.57 8.13 22.08
CA TYR A 116 0.82 7.64 23.22
C TYR A 116 0.20 8.80 23.99
N SER A 117 -1.12 8.88 23.97
CA SER A 117 -1.88 9.87 24.70
C SER A 117 -2.89 9.23 25.66
N THR A 118 -3.66 10.04 26.36
CA THR A 118 -4.66 9.54 27.32
C THR A 118 -5.84 8.83 26.66
N ASP A 119 -6.12 9.15 25.41
CA ASP A 119 -7.31 8.75 24.65
C ASP A 119 -6.99 7.99 23.35
N ALA A 120 -5.71 7.92 22.96
CA ALA A 120 -5.29 7.24 21.74
C ALA A 120 -3.88 6.67 21.81
N ILE A 121 -3.63 5.61 21.05
CA ILE A 121 -2.31 5.02 20.80
C ILE A 121 -2.11 4.96 19.29
N THR A 122 -0.97 5.46 18.81
CA THR A 122 -0.56 5.32 17.42
C THR A 122 0.57 4.33 17.31
N MET A 123 0.39 3.37 16.40
CA MET A 123 1.32 2.26 16.20
C MET A 123 1.82 2.22 14.77
N GLU A 124 3.08 1.83 14.61
CA GLU A 124 3.72 1.50 13.34
C GLU A 124 3.78 -0.02 13.19
N LEU A 125 3.24 -0.53 12.09
CA LEU A 125 3.28 -1.94 11.75
C LEU A 125 3.97 -2.12 10.41
N THR A 126 4.85 -3.11 10.32
CA THR A 126 5.48 -3.49 9.06
C THR A 126 5.40 -5.00 8.88
N GLY A 127 5.07 -5.44 7.69
CA GLY A 127 5.01 -6.87 7.41
C GLY A 127 4.28 -7.22 6.12
N GLU A 128 3.89 -8.47 6.03
CA GLU A 128 3.04 -8.98 4.95
C GLU A 128 1.59 -8.58 5.18
N THR A 129 0.84 -8.39 4.10
CA THR A 129 -0.57 -7.98 4.11
C THR A 129 -1.42 -8.79 5.09
N LYS A 130 -1.28 -10.11 5.12
CA LYS A 130 -2.05 -10.98 6.03
C LYS A 130 -1.84 -10.64 7.51
N LYS A 131 -0.59 -10.34 7.90
CA LYS A 131 -0.27 -9.94 9.27
C LYS A 131 -0.92 -8.61 9.61
N LEU A 132 -0.83 -7.65 8.71
CA LEU A 132 -1.37 -6.31 8.90
C LEU A 132 -2.89 -6.34 8.97
N ASP A 133 -3.54 -7.05 8.06
CA ASP A 133 -4.99 -7.22 8.05
C ASP A 133 -5.50 -7.87 9.33
N ALA A 134 -4.81 -8.90 9.85
CA ALA A 134 -5.18 -9.56 11.10
C ALA A 134 -5.13 -8.60 12.29
N PHE A 135 -4.10 -7.76 12.36
CA PHE A 135 -3.98 -6.76 13.42
C PHE A 135 -5.02 -5.63 13.30
N ILE A 136 -5.26 -5.15 12.08
CA ILE A 136 -6.29 -4.14 11.83
C ILE A 136 -7.67 -4.65 12.23
N GLU A 137 -7.98 -5.90 11.89
CA GLU A 137 -9.25 -6.53 12.26
C GLU A 137 -9.42 -6.61 13.79
N LEU A 138 -8.37 -7.02 14.49
CA LEU A 138 -8.37 -7.07 15.96
C LEU A 138 -8.60 -5.67 16.57
N MET A 139 -8.01 -4.63 16.00
CA MET A 139 -8.13 -3.25 16.52
C MET A 139 -9.48 -2.60 16.24
N LYS A 140 -10.29 -3.11 15.33
CA LYS A 140 -11.63 -2.59 15.07
C LYS A 140 -12.53 -2.59 16.30
N GLU A 141 -12.34 -3.55 17.20
CA GLU A 141 -13.11 -3.64 18.45
C GLU A 141 -12.88 -2.44 19.37
N TYR A 142 -11.71 -1.83 19.31
CA TYR A 142 -11.35 -0.68 20.17
C TYR A 142 -11.70 0.67 19.54
N GLY A 143 -11.92 0.71 18.24
CA GLY A 143 -12.20 1.92 17.46
C GLY A 143 -10.95 2.50 16.80
N ILE A 144 -10.86 2.31 15.47
CA ILE A 144 -9.80 2.88 14.65
C ILE A 144 -10.13 4.34 14.36
N LEU A 145 -9.24 5.24 14.75
CA LEU A 145 -9.38 6.68 14.52
C LEU A 145 -8.75 7.10 13.20
N GLU A 146 -7.57 6.56 12.90
CA GLU A 146 -6.85 6.85 11.65
C GLU A 146 -6.12 5.59 11.17
N LEU A 147 -6.08 5.40 9.86
CA LEU A 147 -5.37 4.32 9.18
C LEU A 147 -4.68 4.88 7.93
N GLY A 148 -3.37 4.78 7.92
CA GLY A 148 -2.56 5.18 6.77
C GLY A 148 -1.60 4.11 6.34
#